data_3144d561e8dc48a98d9e2abbc5317b09
#
_entry.id   3144d561e8dc48a98d9e2abbc5317b09
#
_cell.length_a   1.000
_cell.length_b   1.000
_cell.length_c   1.000
_cell.angle_alpha   90.00
_cell.angle_beta   90.00
_cell.angle_gamma   90.00
#
_symmetry.space_group_name_H-M   'P 1'
#
loop_
_entity.id
_entity.type
_entity.pdbx_description
1 polymer ?
#
loop_
_entity_poly.entity_id
_entity_poly.type
_entity_poly.pdbx_seq_one_letter_code
_entity_poly.pdbx_strand_id
1 'polypeptide(L)'
;MTCPHSNLSAYSLLVLLALAGCGEQSQQKGPKYRFAPIVRTDIVRTVEATGKVTPRNTSNGIPVGAQVNGKVIRLFVDYNSTVTNGQVVALIDPLVYDATYKSAVAQLHVNEANVKVREAAVKSAAAARVLAEKTLARKRGLLEKDLCSQADFDGAQETYDRAVAECESAAAAMASARANVEQSRASVMKAKADLDYCTIRSPVNGVVIARKVEEGETVVSSYNAVPVLTIAEDLKTVWIEATVPEADVGNIRVGQEVTFTADAYRRKFTGRVKQIRKFATTTNNVVTYPIIIEAENPDEMLFPGMTATLSIETARAENVVVVSSAAFRFRPKDEDRPEGELPKGRKVWLLEDGRLVPLVVSEGVTDTSFTELRDADALEGRQAVVGYETPATLAAGAGTTNPFMPKFPKRGTKGTAPEPKKK
;
A
#
# COMPACT_ATOMS: atom_id res chain seq x y z
N MET A 1 15.14 74.32 -87.02
CA MET A 1 15.81 75.59 -86.66
C MET A 1 15.75 75.76 -85.17
N THR A 2 16.97 75.84 -84.54
CA THR A 2 17.30 76.39 -83.24
C THR A 2 16.90 75.63 -81.96
N CYS A 3 17.91 74.96 -81.39
CA CYS A 3 18.15 74.89 -79.97
C CYS A 3 18.15 76.21 -79.23
N PRO A 4 17.94 76.29 -77.93
CA PRO A 4 19.12 76.21 -77.07
C PRO A 4 18.91 75.58 -75.67
N HIS A 5 19.97 75.01 -75.22
CA HIS A 5 20.73 74.95 -73.98
C HIS A 5 20.14 75.35 -72.62
N SER A 6 20.54 74.45 -71.66
CA SER A 6 21.01 74.74 -70.33
C SER A 6 19.97 74.88 -69.19
N ASN A 7 20.00 73.84 -68.32
CA ASN A 7 19.99 74.06 -66.85
C ASN A 7 20.26 72.72 -66.13
N LEU A 8 21.57 72.29 -66.22
CA LEU A 8 22.02 71.03 -65.55
C LEU A 8 22.71 71.30 -64.21
N SER A 9 22.60 72.51 -63.64
CA SER A 9 23.28 72.85 -62.40
C SER A 9 22.43 73.03 -61.14
N ALA A 10 21.08 73.01 -61.29
CA ALA A 10 20.17 73.14 -60.10
C ALA A 10 19.77 71.83 -59.44
N TYR A 11 19.89 70.73 -60.16
CA TYR A 11 19.50 69.40 -59.58
C TYR A 11 20.65 68.75 -58.78
N SER A 12 21.89 69.10 -58.96
CA SER A 12 23.04 68.52 -58.26
C SER A 12 23.15 69.03 -56.80
N LEU A 13 22.61 70.20 -56.47
CA LEU A 13 22.67 70.73 -55.13
C LEU A 13 21.51 70.25 -54.21
N LEU A 14 20.41 69.85 -54.82
CA LEU A 14 19.22 69.36 -54.08
C LEU A 14 19.37 67.86 -53.68
N VAL A 15 20.21 67.10 -54.38
CA VAL A 15 20.46 65.68 -54.06
C VAL A 15 21.52 65.59 -52.95
N LEU A 16 22.40 66.56 -52.76
CA LEU A 16 23.40 66.52 -51.65
C LEU A 16 22.79 66.93 -50.30
N LEU A 17 21.68 67.68 -50.23
CA LEU A 17 21.02 68.03 -48.97
C LEU A 17 20.02 66.92 -48.48
N ALA A 18 19.65 65.95 -49.30
CA ALA A 18 18.78 64.87 -48.92
C ALA A 18 19.53 63.70 -48.27
N LEU A 19 20.87 63.68 -48.25
CA LEU A 19 21.68 62.61 -47.65
C LEU A 19 22.21 62.95 -46.24
N ALA A 20 21.91 64.13 -45.72
CA ALA A 20 22.33 64.54 -44.35
C ALA A 20 21.23 64.38 -43.29
N GLY A 21 20.08 63.75 -43.64
CA GLY A 21 18.94 63.49 -42.74
C GLY A 21 18.76 62.05 -42.25
N CYS A 22 19.87 61.24 -42.27
CA CYS A 22 19.84 59.99 -41.47
C CYS A 22 19.97 60.33 -39.99
N GLY A 23 18.90 60.79 -39.37
CA GLY A 23 18.80 60.88 -37.95
C GLY A 23 19.02 59.47 -37.36
N GLU A 24 19.91 59.42 -36.34
CA GLU A 24 20.05 58.31 -35.43
C GLU A 24 18.64 57.81 -35.06
N GLN A 25 18.22 56.68 -35.68
CA GLN A 25 17.19 55.86 -35.09
C GLN A 25 17.77 55.45 -33.74
N SER A 26 17.34 56.13 -32.68
CA SER A 26 17.46 55.64 -31.33
C SER A 26 16.84 54.25 -31.35
N GLN A 27 17.67 53.21 -31.38
CA GLN A 27 17.26 51.87 -31.06
C GLN A 27 16.57 52.00 -29.69
N GLN A 28 15.23 52.00 -29.69
CA GLN A 28 14.48 51.68 -28.49
C GLN A 28 15.00 50.31 -28.04
N LYS A 29 15.93 50.33 -27.08
CA LYS A 29 16.33 49.14 -26.35
C LYS A 29 15.02 48.61 -25.78
N GLY A 30 14.55 47.50 -26.32
CA GLY A 30 13.39 46.77 -25.82
C GLY A 30 13.46 46.55 -24.32
N PRO A 31 12.40 46.18 -23.68
CA PRO A 31 12.35 46.04 -22.24
C PRO A 31 13.50 45.17 -21.72
N LYS A 32 14.32 45.74 -20.86
CA LYS A 32 15.51 45.10 -20.28
C LYS A 32 15.13 43.92 -19.32
N TYR A 33 13.86 43.87 -18.91
CA TYR A 33 13.36 42.96 -17.90
C TYR A 33 12.23 42.12 -18.40
N ARG A 34 12.16 40.86 -17.92
CA ARG A 34 11.00 40.01 -18.03
C ARG A 34 10.09 40.26 -16.85
N PHE A 35 8.80 40.37 -17.11
CA PHE A 35 7.76 40.60 -16.12
C PHE A 35 6.85 39.42 -15.95
N ALA A 36 6.31 39.25 -14.74
CA ALA A 36 5.18 38.39 -14.45
C ALA A 36 4.08 39.21 -13.76
N PRO A 37 2.82 39.06 -14.15
CA PRO A 37 1.73 39.77 -13.50
C PRO A 37 1.53 39.26 -12.08
N ILE A 38 1.17 40.14 -11.17
CA ILE A 38 0.66 39.82 -9.83
C ILE A 38 -0.86 39.74 -9.99
N VAL A 39 -1.38 38.56 -9.78
CA VAL A 39 -2.81 38.26 -10.02
C VAL A 39 -3.45 37.66 -8.79
N ARG A 40 -4.77 37.75 -8.71
CA ARG A 40 -5.54 37.11 -7.67
C ARG A 40 -6.07 35.78 -8.21
N THR A 41 -5.73 34.68 -7.52
CA THR A 41 -6.14 33.33 -7.90
C THR A 41 -6.07 32.38 -6.70
N ASP A 42 -6.61 31.19 -6.87
CA ASP A 42 -6.44 30.12 -5.89
C ASP A 42 -5.06 29.47 -6.06
N ILE A 43 -4.43 29.16 -4.96
CA ILE A 43 -3.16 28.43 -4.92
C ILE A 43 -3.29 27.21 -4.03
N VAL A 44 -2.82 26.07 -4.54
CA VAL A 44 -2.84 24.79 -3.83
C VAL A 44 -1.43 24.24 -3.79
N ARG A 45 -0.94 24.00 -2.59
CA ARG A 45 0.31 23.31 -2.39
C ARG A 45 0.07 21.82 -2.35
N THR A 46 0.68 21.09 -3.25
CA THR A 46 0.57 19.65 -3.34
C THR A 46 1.89 18.95 -3.05
N VAL A 47 1.82 17.77 -2.48
CA VAL A 47 2.94 16.82 -2.37
C VAL A 47 2.67 15.69 -3.33
N GLU A 48 3.60 15.43 -4.22
CA GLU A 48 3.52 14.30 -5.15
C GLU A 48 4.08 13.04 -4.51
N ALA A 49 3.39 11.93 -4.72
CA ALA A 49 3.78 10.62 -4.24
C ALA A 49 3.39 9.54 -5.25
N THR A 50 4.08 8.42 -5.20
CA THR A 50 3.69 7.22 -5.95
C THR A 50 3.22 6.15 -4.98
N GLY A 51 2.22 5.39 -5.38
CA GLY A 51 1.64 4.35 -4.55
C GLY A 51 1.14 3.17 -5.36
N LYS A 52 0.75 2.12 -4.65
CA LYS A 52 0.18 0.90 -5.21
C LYS A 52 -1.24 0.72 -4.71
N VAL A 53 -2.15 0.41 -5.62
CA VAL A 53 -3.53 0.05 -5.28
C VAL A 53 -3.54 -1.29 -4.57
N THR A 54 -4.19 -1.35 -3.41
CA THR A 54 -4.32 -2.55 -2.58
C THR A 54 -5.77 -2.78 -2.18
N PRO A 55 -6.18 -4.00 -1.89
CA PRO A 55 -7.50 -4.26 -1.33
C PRO A 55 -7.68 -3.56 0.03
N ARG A 56 -8.93 -3.28 0.37
CA ARG A 56 -9.27 -2.77 1.70
C ARG A 56 -8.77 -3.72 2.80
N ASN A 57 -8.28 -3.17 3.90
CA ASN A 57 -7.82 -3.85 5.11
C ASN A 57 -6.54 -4.69 4.99
N THR A 58 -6.03 -4.96 3.79
CA THR A 58 -4.79 -5.75 3.63
C THR A 58 -3.97 -5.23 2.45
N SER A 59 -2.65 -5.16 2.62
CA SER A 59 -1.76 -4.69 1.53
C SER A 59 -1.71 -5.62 0.32
N ASN A 60 -2.03 -6.92 0.50
CA ASN A 60 -1.92 -7.93 -0.57
C ASN A 60 -3.14 -8.88 -0.66
N GLY A 61 -4.26 -8.56 0.00
CA GLY A 61 -5.38 -9.49 0.16
C GLY A 61 -5.16 -10.50 1.29
N ILE A 62 -6.18 -11.32 1.58
CA ILE A 62 -6.17 -12.34 2.63
C ILE A 62 -5.64 -13.64 2.03
N PRO A 63 -4.44 -14.10 2.46
CA PRO A 63 -3.90 -15.36 1.98
C PRO A 63 -4.64 -16.54 2.64
N VAL A 64 -5.13 -17.47 1.83
CA VAL A 64 -5.73 -18.72 2.28
C VAL A 64 -4.73 -19.83 1.98
N GLY A 65 -4.15 -20.40 3.04
CA GLY A 65 -3.15 -21.47 2.96
C GLY A 65 -3.69 -22.83 3.37
N ALA A 66 -2.94 -23.89 3.10
CA ALA A 66 -3.18 -25.21 3.60
C ALA A 66 -2.66 -25.35 5.03
N GLN A 67 -3.45 -26.00 5.92
CA GLN A 67 -3.04 -26.30 7.29
C GLN A 67 -2.45 -27.71 7.43
N VAL A 68 -2.64 -28.54 6.41
CA VAL A 68 -2.11 -29.90 6.32
C VAL A 68 -1.38 -30.09 5.00
N ASN A 69 -0.45 -31.06 4.97
CA ASN A 69 0.33 -31.40 3.78
C ASN A 69 -0.47 -32.36 2.89
N GLY A 70 -0.39 -32.20 1.60
CA GLY A 70 -1.01 -33.19 0.70
C GLY A 70 -1.17 -32.69 -0.72
N LYS A 71 -1.63 -33.57 -1.60
CA LYS A 71 -1.90 -33.25 -2.99
C LYS A 71 -3.29 -32.56 -3.10
N VAL A 72 -3.36 -31.45 -3.81
CA VAL A 72 -4.63 -30.80 -4.15
C VAL A 72 -5.34 -31.65 -5.20
N ILE A 73 -6.49 -32.23 -4.83
CA ILE A 73 -7.30 -33.05 -5.75
C ILE A 73 -8.13 -32.14 -6.64
N ARG A 74 -8.72 -31.08 -6.07
CA ARG A 74 -9.66 -30.23 -6.79
C ARG A 74 -9.63 -28.79 -6.25
N LEU A 75 -9.76 -27.86 -7.18
CA LEU A 75 -10.02 -26.44 -6.93
C LEU A 75 -11.46 -26.14 -7.38
N PHE A 76 -12.24 -25.51 -6.51
CA PHE A 76 -13.65 -25.18 -6.78
C PHE A 76 -13.84 -23.73 -7.24
N VAL A 77 -12.77 -22.94 -7.23
CA VAL A 77 -12.75 -21.52 -7.57
C VAL A 77 -11.58 -21.20 -8.47
N ASP A 78 -11.76 -20.20 -9.32
CA ASP A 78 -10.73 -19.71 -10.23
C ASP A 78 -10.52 -18.19 -10.00
N TYR A 79 -9.63 -17.56 -10.76
CA TYR A 79 -9.42 -16.12 -10.75
C TYR A 79 -10.74 -15.37 -10.93
N ASN A 80 -10.91 -14.27 -10.22
CA ASN A 80 -12.09 -13.42 -10.22
C ASN A 80 -13.41 -14.09 -9.77
N SER A 81 -13.35 -15.32 -9.23
CA SER A 81 -14.53 -15.97 -8.65
C SER A 81 -14.93 -15.28 -7.36
N THR A 82 -16.23 -15.00 -7.21
CA THR A 82 -16.78 -14.53 -5.94
C THR A 82 -16.94 -15.69 -4.98
N VAL A 83 -16.48 -15.50 -3.75
CA VAL A 83 -16.55 -16.51 -2.67
C VAL A 83 -17.24 -15.94 -1.45
N THR A 84 -17.93 -16.84 -0.70
CA THR A 84 -18.56 -16.49 0.57
C THR A 84 -17.82 -17.15 1.74
N ASN A 85 -17.96 -16.56 2.92
CA ASN A 85 -17.36 -17.12 4.15
C ASN A 85 -17.83 -18.57 4.37
N GLY A 86 -16.89 -19.48 4.65
CA GLY A 86 -17.14 -20.90 4.83
C GLY A 86 -17.25 -21.71 3.53
N GLN A 87 -17.31 -21.08 2.35
CA GLN A 87 -17.36 -21.77 1.06
C GLN A 87 -16.09 -22.60 0.84
N VAL A 88 -16.26 -23.84 0.37
CA VAL A 88 -15.14 -24.72 0.00
C VAL A 88 -14.45 -24.17 -1.25
N VAL A 89 -13.15 -23.96 -1.16
CA VAL A 89 -12.33 -23.40 -2.25
C VAL A 89 -11.35 -24.41 -2.83
N ALA A 90 -10.86 -25.33 -2.00
CA ALA A 90 -9.97 -26.41 -2.45
C ALA A 90 -10.13 -27.66 -1.60
N LEU A 91 -9.78 -28.81 -2.16
CA LEU A 91 -9.77 -30.09 -1.51
C LEU A 91 -8.40 -30.74 -1.63
N ILE A 92 -7.77 -31.02 -0.49
CA ILE A 92 -6.55 -31.83 -0.36
C ILE A 92 -6.95 -33.29 -0.23
N ASP A 93 -6.09 -34.21 -0.67
CA ASP A 93 -6.32 -35.66 -0.58
C ASP A 93 -6.57 -36.08 0.88
N PRO A 94 -7.79 -36.50 1.24
CA PRO A 94 -8.14 -36.86 2.60
C PRO A 94 -7.79 -38.31 2.96
N LEU A 95 -7.30 -39.14 2.03
CA LEU A 95 -7.18 -40.58 2.19
C LEU A 95 -6.38 -40.97 3.43
N VAL A 96 -5.22 -40.38 3.63
CA VAL A 96 -4.33 -40.65 4.76
C VAL A 96 -4.93 -40.17 6.08
N TYR A 97 -5.56 -39.02 6.07
CA TYR A 97 -6.18 -38.38 7.23
C TYR A 97 -7.43 -39.11 7.65
N ASP A 98 -8.26 -39.58 6.71
CA ASP A 98 -9.44 -40.40 6.96
C ASP A 98 -9.05 -41.75 7.57
N ALA A 99 -8.00 -42.41 7.03
CA ALA A 99 -7.47 -43.63 7.62
C ALA A 99 -6.96 -43.43 9.05
N THR A 100 -6.25 -42.31 9.31
CA THR A 100 -5.76 -41.96 10.66
C THR A 100 -6.91 -41.68 11.62
N TYR A 101 -7.94 -40.96 11.19
CA TYR A 101 -9.15 -40.73 11.99
C TYR A 101 -9.86 -42.03 12.34
N LYS A 102 -10.09 -42.92 11.36
CA LYS A 102 -10.73 -44.23 11.58
C LYS A 102 -9.92 -45.08 12.54
N SER A 103 -8.59 -45.08 12.45
CA SER A 103 -7.70 -45.79 13.39
C SER A 103 -7.84 -45.25 14.82
N ALA A 104 -7.85 -43.93 14.99
CA ALA A 104 -8.03 -43.30 16.30
C ALA A 104 -9.38 -43.61 16.91
N VAL A 105 -10.45 -43.64 16.11
CA VAL A 105 -11.80 -44.03 16.55
C VAL A 105 -11.83 -45.50 16.99
N ALA A 106 -11.21 -46.40 16.23
CA ALA A 106 -11.11 -47.81 16.60
C ALA A 106 -10.38 -47.99 17.94
N GLN A 107 -9.27 -47.27 18.17
CA GLN A 107 -8.54 -47.30 19.44
C GLN A 107 -9.38 -46.77 20.61
N LEU A 108 -10.20 -45.73 20.40
CA LEU A 108 -11.15 -45.23 21.40
C LEU A 108 -12.13 -46.35 21.81
N HIS A 109 -12.73 -47.05 20.84
CA HIS A 109 -13.65 -48.15 21.12
C HIS A 109 -13.00 -49.29 21.92
N VAL A 110 -11.74 -49.61 21.62
CA VAL A 110 -10.97 -50.61 22.41
C VAL A 110 -10.82 -50.15 23.87
N ASN A 111 -10.47 -48.91 24.10
CA ASN A 111 -10.30 -48.38 25.46
C ASN A 111 -11.65 -48.25 26.19
N GLU A 112 -12.74 -47.91 25.53
CA GLU A 112 -14.09 -47.91 26.11
C GLU A 112 -14.54 -49.33 26.51
N ALA A 113 -14.23 -50.36 25.69
CA ALA A 113 -14.48 -51.74 26.04
C ALA A 113 -13.65 -52.17 27.28
N ASN A 114 -12.39 -51.74 27.38
CA ASN A 114 -11.54 -52.01 28.55
C ASN A 114 -12.12 -51.39 29.83
N VAL A 115 -12.70 -50.19 29.78
CA VAL A 115 -13.40 -49.59 30.93
C VAL A 115 -14.54 -50.47 31.40
N LYS A 116 -15.36 -51.07 30.49
CA LYS A 116 -16.43 -51.99 30.86
C LYS A 116 -15.91 -53.25 31.59
N VAL A 117 -14.75 -53.77 31.14
CA VAL A 117 -14.09 -54.91 31.81
C VAL A 117 -13.64 -54.51 33.22
N ARG A 118 -13.02 -53.36 33.42
CA ARG A 118 -12.59 -52.85 34.74
C ARG A 118 -13.80 -52.52 35.61
N GLU A 119 -14.89 -52.06 35.09
CA GLU A 119 -16.13 -51.81 35.82
C GLU A 119 -16.71 -53.13 36.37
N ALA A 120 -16.70 -54.19 35.57
CA ALA A 120 -17.11 -55.50 36.05
C ALA A 120 -16.17 -56.02 37.16
N ALA A 121 -14.85 -55.80 37.07
CA ALA A 121 -13.91 -56.17 38.12
C ALA A 121 -14.18 -55.39 39.41
N VAL A 122 -14.49 -54.09 39.37
CA VAL A 122 -14.87 -53.30 40.54
C VAL A 122 -16.15 -53.82 41.16
N LYS A 123 -17.16 -54.19 40.37
CA LYS A 123 -18.40 -54.81 40.90
C LYS A 123 -18.14 -56.12 41.58
N SER A 124 -17.24 -56.97 41.07
CA SER A 124 -16.85 -58.23 41.66
C SER A 124 -16.12 -58.04 42.99
N ALA A 125 -15.13 -57.16 43.03
CA ALA A 125 -14.38 -56.84 44.26
C ALA A 125 -15.25 -56.20 45.34
N ALA A 126 -16.19 -55.33 44.95
CA ALA A 126 -17.17 -54.74 45.86
C ALA A 126 -18.11 -55.82 46.50
N ALA A 127 -18.58 -56.78 45.68
CA ALA A 127 -19.37 -57.90 46.21
C ALA A 127 -18.58 -58.77 47.21
N ALA A 128 -17.29 -59.06 46.93
CA ALA A 128 -16.43 -59.78 47.83
C ALA A 128 -16.22 -59.05 49.14
N ARG A 129 -15.99 -57.69 49.09
CA ARG A 129 -15.90 -56.85 50.28
C ARG A 129 -17.14 -56.91 51.16
N VAL A 130 -18.30 -56.77 50.55
CA VAL A 130 -19.60 -56.86 51.27
C VAL A 130 -19.82 -58.23 51.96
N LEU A 131 -19.38 -59.32 51.28
CA LEU A 131 -19.44 -60.67 51.91
C LEU A 131 -18.50 -60.80 53.10
N ALA A 132 -17.23 -60.31 52.95
CA ALA A 132 -16.27 -60.33 54.04
C ALA A 132 -16.69 -59.45 55.21
N GLU A 133 -17.28 -58.30 54.98
CA GLU A 133 -17.82 -57.36 55.97
C GLU A 133 -18.94 -58.05 56.81
N LYS A 134 -19.88 -58.69 56.13
CA LYS A 134 -20.95 -59.46 56.82
C LYS A 134 -20.39 -60.60 57.65
N THR A 135 -19.36 -61.31 57.18
CA THR A 135 -18.71 -62.38 57.89
C THR A 135 -17.97 -61.86 59.13
N LEU A 136 -17.22 -60.77 59.00
CA LEU A 136 -16.57 -60.12 60.12
C LEU A 136 -17.58 -59.70 61.19
N ALA A 137 -18.68 -58.99 60.78
CA ALA A 137 -19.69 -58.53 61.68
C ALA A 137 -20.32 -59.70 62.44
N ARG A 138 -20.56 -60.83 61.77
CA ARG A 138 -21.06 -62.06 62.40
C ARG A 138 -20.05 -62.61 63.43
N LYS A 139 -18.79 -62.75 63.05
CA LYS A 139 -17.72 -63.23 63.95
C LYS A 139 -17.49 -62.29 65.15
N ARG A 140 -17.61 -61.00 65.01
CA ARG A 140 -17.58 -60.02 66.10
C ARG A 140 -18.68 -60.26 67.11
N GLY A 141 -19.95 -60.43 66.67
CA GLY A 141 -21.05 -60.71 67.55
C GLY A 141 -21.03 -62.11 68.21
N LEU A 142 -20.30 -63.09 67.64
CA LEU A 142 -20.04 -64.36 68.26
C LEU A 142 -18.92 -64.28 69.31
N LEU A 143 -17.86 -63.48 69.06
CA LEU A 143 -16.75 -63.23 70.01
C LEU A 143 -17.28 -62.57 71.27
N GLU A 144 -18.18 -61.55 71.13
CA GLU A 144 -18.80 -60.85 72.27
C GLU A 144 -19.60 -61.78 73.17
N LYS A 145 -19.98 -62.99 72.66
CA LYS A 145 -20.73 -64.01 73.38
C LYS A 145 -19.85 -65.19 73.80
N ASP A 146 -18.52 -65.06 73.67
CA ASP A 146 -17.58 -66.16 73.91
C ASP A 146 -17.79 -67.43 73.08
N LEU A 147 -18.46 -67.34 71.91
CA LEU A 147 -18.79 -68.46 71.00
C LEU A 147 -17.82 -68.63 69.83
N CYS A 148 -16.66 -67.85 69.81
CA CYS A 148 -15.70 -67.90 68.77
C CYS A 148 -14.29 -67.59 69.33
N SER A 149 -13.24 -68.16 68.73
CA SER A 149 -11.85 -67.88 69.13
C SER A 149 -11.35 -66.53 68.64
N GLN A 150 -10.41 -65.88 69.35
CA GLN A 150 -9.74 -64.65 68.87
C GLN A 150 -9.06 -64.88 67.52
N ALA A 151 -8.45 -66.01 67.29
CA ALA A 151 -7.81 -66.36 66.01
C ALA A 151 -8.79 -66.42 64.84
N ASP A 152 -10.06 -66.90 65.07
CA ASP A 152 -11.11 -66.88 64.06
C ASP A 152 -11.57 -65.45 63.71
N PHE A 153 -11.64 -64.57 64.70
CA PHE A 153 -12.02 -63.19 64.48
C PHE A 153 -10.86 -62.43 63.69
N ASP A 154 -9.58 -62.62 64.13
CA ASP A 154 -8.43 -62.00 63.45
C ASP A 154 -8.32 -62.45 61.99
N GLY A 155 -8.59 -63.77 61.70
CA GLY A 155 -8.63 -64.25 60.33
C GLY A 155 -9.80 -63.68 59.49
N ALA A 156 -10.97 -63.40 60.10
CA ALA A 156 -12.05 -62.70 59.42
C ALA A 156 -11.73 -61.22 59.20
N GLN A 157 -11.01 -60.58 60.13
CA GLN A 157 -10.56 -59.20 59.95
C GLN A 157 -9.55 -59.11 58.79
N GLU A 158 -8.52 -59.98 58.77
CA GLU A 158 -7.55 -60.05 57.66
C GLU A 158 -8.25 -60.24 56.29
N THR A 159 -9.26 -61.13 56.24
CA THR A 159 -10.01 -61.36 54.99
C THR A 159 -10.76 -60.09 54.55
N TYR A 160 -11.36 -59.34 55.47
CA TYR A 160 -12.01 -58.06 55.19
C TYR A 160 -10.99 -57.00 54.70
N ASP A 161 -9.91 -56.85 55.42
CA ASP A 161 -8.89 -55.85 55.03
C ASP A 161 -8.30 -56.13 53.65
N ARG A 162 -8.08 -57.41 53.31
CA ARG A 162 -7.63 -57.85 51.98
C ARG A 162 -8.70 -57.54 50.93
N ALA A 163 -9.97 -57.72 51.20
CA ALA A 163 -11.08 -57.42 50.28
C ALA A 163 -11.26 -55.90 50.09
N VAL A 164 -10.98 -55.10 51.10
CA VAL A 164 -10.96 -53.60 50.95
C VAL A 164 -9.82 -53.19 50.02
N ALA A 165 -8.59 -53.68 50.27
CA ALA A 165 -7.43 -53.34 49.43
C ALA A 165 -7.64 -53.78 47.95
N GLU A 166 -8.27 -54.94 47.71
CA GLU A 166 -8.60 -55.41 46.35
C GLU A 166 -9.63 -54.50 45.69
N CYS A 167 -10.66 -54.02 46.43
CA CYS A 167 -11.66 -53.10 45.93
C CYS A 167 -11.02 -51.74 45.54
N GLU A 168 -10.12 -51.21 46.34
CA GLU A 168 -9.36 -49.97 46.06
C GLU A 168 -8.45 -50.14 44.85
N SER A 169 -7.76 -51.27 44.73
CA SER A 169 -6.94 -51.60 43.57
C SER A 169 -7.77 -51.66 42.26
N ALA A 170 -8.92 -52.32 42.29
CA ALA A 170 -9.85 -52.40 41.15
C ALA A 170 -10.36 -51.01 40.79
N ALA A 171 -10.71 -50.16 41.76
CA ALA A 171 -11.15 -48.79 41.55
C ALA A 171 -10.06 -47.92 40.90
N ALA A 172 -8.82 -48.05 41.38
CA ALA A 172 -7.68 -47.34 40.76
C ALA A 172 -7.40 -47.79 39.32
N ALA A 173 -7.52 -49.12 39.06
CA ALA A 173 -7.38 -49.65 37.70
C ALA A 173 -8.48 -49.15 36.77
N MET A 174 -9.73 -49.00 37.27
CA MET A 174 -10.84 -48.39 36.51
C MET A 174 -10.57 -46.91 36.24
N ALA A 175 -10.05 -46.14 37.22
CA ALA A 175 -9.71 -44.75 37.02
C ALA A 175 -8.64 -44.57 35.95
N SER A 176 -7.60 -45.41 35.94
CA SER A 176 -6.57 -45.47 34.93
C SER A 176 -7.16 -45.76 33.51
N ALA A 177 -8.06 -46.76 33.42
CA ALA A 177 -8.72 -47.09 32.17
C ALA A 177 -9.57 -45.92 31.62
N ARG A 178 -10.25 -45.15 32.49
CA ARG A 178 -11.00 -43.96 32.11
C ARG A 178 -10.06 -42.84 31.60
N ALA A 179 -8.89 -42.64 32.24
CA ALA A 179 -7.90 -41.67 31.76
C ALA A 179 -7.39 -42.03 30.34
N ASN A 180 -7.22 -43.34 30.05
CA ASN A 180 -6.85 -43.77 28.70
C ASN A 180 -7.96 -43.51 27.66
N VAL A 181 -9.24 -43.56 28.04
CA VAL A 181 -10.36 -43.17 27.17
C VAL A 181 -10.29 -41.67 26.85
N GLU A 182 -10.04 -40.81 27.85
CA GLU A 182 -9.92 -39.37 27.60
C GLU A 182 -8.72 -39.04 26.70
N GLN A 183 -7.58 -39.72 26.88
CA GLN A 183 -6.43 -39.60 25.98
C GLN A 183 -6.80 -39.99 24.53
N SER A 184 -7.53 -41.08 24.36
CA SER A 184 -7.95 -41.52 23.03
C SER A 184 -8.97 -40.57 22.40
N ARG A 185 -9.87 -39.98 23.18
CA ARG A 185 -10.79 -38.91 22.71
C ARG A 185 -10.04 -37.72 22.20
N ALA A 186 -9.01 -37.27 22.92
CA ALA A 186 -8.17 -36.18 22.44
C ALA A 186 -7.45 -36.52 21.11
N SER A 187 -7.01 -37.77 20.96
CA SER A 187 -6.41 -38.28 19.71
C SER A 187 -7.41 -38.29 18.55
N VAL A 188 -8.63 -38.68 18.79
CA VAL A 188 -9.74 -38.65 17.81
C VAL A 188 -10.04 -37.20 17.39
N MET A 189 -10.13 -36.28 18.36
CA MET A 189 -10.36 -34.86 18.05
C MET A 189 -9.25 -34.26 17.17
N LYS A 190 -7.98 -34.59 17.47
CA LYS A 190 -6.84 -34.16 16.64
C LYS A 190 -6.94 -34.72 15.22
N ALA A 191 -7.12 -36.04 15.07
CA ALA A 191 -7.21 -36.66 13.75
C ALA A 191 -8.40 -36.15 12.95
N LYS A 192 -9.52 -35.82 13.61
CA LYS A 192 -10.69 -35.20 12.97
C LYS A 192 -10.37 -33.79 12.48
N ALA A 193 -9.71 -32.97 13.29
CA ALA A 193 -9.31 -31.63 12.88
C ALA A 193 -8.36 -31.67 11.66
N ASP A 194 -7.40 -32.59 11.65
CA ASP A 194 -6.48 -32.78 10.53
C ASP A 194 -7.24 -33.21 9.25
N LEU A 195 -8.28 -34.04 9.37
CA LEU A 195 -9.16 -34.42 8.26
C LEU A 195 -10.01 -33.24 7.77
N ASP A 196 -10.59 -32.47 8.70
CA ASP A 196 -11.39 -31.29 8.37
C ASP A 196 -10.53 -30.22 7.65
N TYR A 197 -9.25 -30.09 7.98
CA TYR A 197 -8.29 -29.20 7.32
C TYR A 197 -7.94 -29.63 5.89
N CYS A 198 -8.23 -30.85 5.45
CA CYS A 198 -8.13 -31.24 4.05
C CYS A 198 -9.12 -30.45 3.17
N THR A 199 -10.19 -29.93 3.76
CA THR A 199 -11.18 -29.08 3.06
C THR A 199 -10.87 -27.63 3.34
N ILE A 200 -10.22 -26.96 2.39
CA ILE A 200 -9.88 -25.53 2.52
C ILE A 200 -11.12 -24.70 2.25
N ARG A 201 -11.41 -23.77 3.18
CA ARG A 201 -12.56 -22.88 3.09
C ARG A 201 -12.13 -21.41 3.08
N SER A 202 -12.95 -20.57 2.45
CA SER A 202 -12.76 -19.12 2.49
C SER A 202 -13.07 -18.59 3.91
N PRO A 203 -12.18 -17.82 4.53
CA PRO A 203 -12.44 -17.19 5.83
C PRO A 203 -13.32 -15.94 5.73
N VAL A 204 -13.52 -15.39 4.52
CA VAL A 204 -14.21 -14.12 4.28
C VAL A 204 -15.08 -14.18 3.03
N ASN A 205 -15.99 -13.20 2.89
CA ASN A 205 -16.65 -12.93 1.63
C ASN A 205 -15.72 -12.08 0.75
N GLY A 206 -15.66 -12.35 -0.55
CA GLY A 206 -14.80 -11.54 -1.42
C GLY A 206 -14.60 -12.14 -2.80
N VAL A 207 -13.57 -11.68 -3.48
CA VAL A 207 -13.18 -12.10 -4.83
C VAL A 207 -11.76 -12.69 -4.80
N VAL A 208 -11.54 -13.78 -5.48
CA VAL A 208 -10.22 -14.41 -5.64
C VAL A 208 -9.36 -13.57 -6.56
N ILE A 209 -8.32 -12.95 -6.02
CA ILE A 209 -7.39 -12.09 -6.79
C ILE A 209 -6.14 -12.83 -7.27
N ALA A 210 -5.77 -13.92 -6.60
CA ALA A 210 -4.64 -14.73 -7.02
C ALA A 210 -4.84 -16.19 -6.64
N ARG A 211 -4.46 -17.10 -7.52
CA ARG A 211 -4.35 -18.53 -7.33
C ARG A 211 -2.88 -18.92 -7.54
N LYS A 212 -2.30 -19.57 -6.55
CA LYS A 212 -0.86 -19.89 -6.57
C LYS A 212 -0.56 -21.38 -6.58
N VAL A 213 -1.61 -22.20 -6.61
CA VAL A 213 -1.52 -23.66 -6.60
C VAL A 213 -2.43 -24.22 -7.69
N GLU A 214 -1.97 -25.28 -8.35
CA GLU A 214 -2.68 -25.99 -9.42
C GLU A 214 -3.28 -27.30 -8.89
N GLU A 215 -4.32 -27.83 -9.59
CA GLU A 215 -4.81 -29.16 -9.34
C GLU A 215 -3.72 -30.20 -9.60
N GLY A 216 -3.54 -31.13 -8.68
CA GLY A 216 -2.48 -32.12 -8.75
C GLY A 216 -1.17 -31.73 -8.08
N GLU A 217 -0.99 -30.48 -7.70
CA GLU A 217 0.18 -29.97 -6.98
C GLU A 217 0.16 -30.39 -5.51
N THR A 218 1.33 -30.59 -4.90
CA THR A 218 1.45 -30.92 -3.50
C THR A 218 1.71 -29.65 -2.68
N VAL A 219 0.83 -29.36 -1.74
CA VAL A 219 0.98 -28.24 -0.79
C VAL A 219 1.61 -28.71 0.50
N VAL A 220 2.38 -27.83 1.13
CA VAL A 220 3.09 -28.09 2.39
C VAL A 220 2.71 -27.02 3.41
N SER A 221 2.26 -27.41 4.60
CA SER A 221 1.95 -26.51 5.70
C SER A 221 3.23 -26.23 6.51
N SER A 222 4.15 -25.43 5.97
CA SER A 222 5.39 -25.04 6.65
C SER A 222 5.41 -23.54 6.90
N TYR A 223 6.42 -23.05 7.65
CA TYR A 223 6.58 -21.62 7.97
C TYR A 223 6.62 -20.71 6.72
N ASN A 224 7.08 -21.24 5.58
CA ASN A 224 7.12 -20.54 4.30
C ASN A 224 6.09 -21.11 3.29
N ALA A 225 4.95 -21.62 3.77
CA ALA A 225 3.93 -22.18 2.88
C ALA A 225 3.41 -21.13 1.89
N VAL A 226 3.39 -21.50 0.63
CA VAL A 226 2.75 -20.68 -0.42
C VAL A 226 1.24 -20.72 -0.17
N PRO A 227 0.55 -19.58 -0.10
CA PRO A 227 -0.90 -19.59 0.01
C PRO A 227 -1.53 -20.24 -1.23
N VAL A 228 -2.57 -21.04 -1.04
CA VAL A 228 -3.30 -21.68 -2.14
C VAL A 228 -3.95 -20.63 -3.02
N LEU A 229 -4.57 -19.64 -2.39
CA LEU A 229 -5.20 -18.51 -3.06
C LEU A 229 -5.19 -17.27 -2.18
N THR A 230 -5.46 -16.12 -2.79
CA THR A 230 -5.58 -14.83 -2.10
C THR A 230 -6.94 -14.21 -2.43
N ILE A 231 -7.65 -13.77 -1.41
CA ILE A 231 -9.00 -13.20 -1.52
C ILE A 231 -8.96 -11.72 -1.14
N ALA A 232 -9.60 -10.86 -1.94
CA ALA A 232 -9.91 -9.49 -1.58
C ALA A 232 -11.35 -9.42 -1.05
N GLU A 233 -11.52 -8.79 0.12
CA GLU A 233 -12.84 -8.70 0.77
C GLU A 233 -13.82 -7.82 0.00
N ASP A 234 -13.34 -6.66 -0.47
CA ASP A 234 -14.13 -5.67 -1.20
C ASP A 234 -13.25 -4.97 -2.23
N LEU A 235 -13.73 -4.84 -3.46
CA LEU A 235 -13.07 -4.10 -4.52
C LEU A 235 -13.75 -2.75 -4.80
N LYS A 236 -14.92 -2.46 -4.20
CA LYS A 236 -15.62 -1.19 -4.34
C LYS A 236 -14.96 -0.06 -3.57
N THR A 237 -14.20 -0.40 -2.54
CA THR A 237 -13.36 0.51 -1.80
C THR A 237 -11.94 -0.02 -1.82
N VAL A 238 -11.03 0.75 -2.36
CA VAL A 238 -9.61 0.38 -2.45
C VAL A 238 -8.76 1.28 -1.57
N TRP A 239 -7.62 0.75 -1.15
CA TRP A 239 -6.60 1.56 -0.54
C TRP A 239 -5.45 1.76 -1.52
N ILE A 240 -4.79 2.91 -1.39
CA ILE A 240 -3.56 3.18 -2.11
C ILE A 240 -2.48 3.35 -1.05
N GLU A 241 -1.55 2.41 -1.02
CA GLU A 241 -0.37 2.49 -0.17
C GLU A 241 0.71 3.26 -0.91
N ALA A 242 0.90 4.51 -0.52
CA ALA A 242 1.86 5.42 -1.13
C ALA A 242 3.01 5.72 -0.17
N THR A 243 4.17 6.06 -0.73
CA THR A 243 5.36 6.41 0.03
C THR A 243 5.69 7.88 -0.15
N VAL A 244 5.90 8.59 0.97
CA VAL A 244 6.21 10.01 0.98
C VAL A 244 7.56 10.23 1.65
N PRO A 245 8.44 11.10 1.10
CA PRO A 245 9.70 11.46 1.72
C PRO A 245 9.51 12.09 3.10
N GLU A 246 10.51 11.93 3.98
CA GLU A 246 10.53 12.51 5.33
C GLU A 246 10.34 14.03 5.32
N ALA A 247 10.88 14.72 4.32
CA ALA A 247 10.78 16.18 4.18
C ALA A 247 9.33 16.68 4.04
N ASP A 248 8.44 15.85 3.48
CA ASP A 248 7.08 16.24 3.12
C ASP A 248 6.02 15.68 4.09
N VAL A 249 6.31 14.56 4.77
CA VAL A 249 5.34 13.89 5.67
C VAL A 249 4.85 14.81 6.80
N GLY A 250 5.68 15.75 7.26
CA GLY A 250 5.33 16.73 8.28
C GLY A 250 4.15 17.63 7.91
N ASN A 251 3.89 17.81 6.62
CA ASN A 251 2.81 18.65 6.09
C ASN A 251 1.52 17.89 5.80
N ILE A 252 1.54 16.54 5.88
CA ILE A 252 0.39 15.70 5.58
C ILE A 252 -0.41 15.46 6.86
N ARG A 253 -1.74 15.47 6.74
CA ARG A 253 -2.70 15.20 7.82
C ARG A 253 -3.74 14.20 7.35
N VAL A 254 -4.27 13.43 8.30
CA VAL A 254 -5.42 12.56 8.05
C VAL A 254 -6.63 13.40 7.65
N GLY A 255 -7.37 12.94 6.63
CA GLY A 255 -8.55 13.61 6.09
C GLY A 255 -8.28 14.55 4.91
N GLN A 256 -7.02 14.84 4.57
CA GLN A 256 -6.68 15.65 3.39
C GLN A 256 -7.15 14.99 2.10
N GLU A 257 -7.57 15.81 1.16
CA GLU A 257 -7.97 15.37 -0.17
C GLU A 257 -6.75 15.00 -1.02
N VAL A 258 -6.90 13.93 -1.77
CA VAL A 258 -5.87 13.41 -2.67
C VAL A 258 -6.50 13.21 -4.04
N THR A 259 -5.89 13.79 -5.03
CA THR A 259 -6.21 13.49 -6.43
C THR A 259 -5.13 12.55 -6.97
N PHE A 260 -5.54 11.50 -7.67
CA PHE A 260 -4.59 10.56 -8.24
C PHE A 260 -4.99 10.08 -9.63
N THR A 261 -4.02 9.59 -10.36
CA THR A 261 -4.19 8.92 -11.64
C THR A 261 -3.58 7.53 -11.56
N ALA A 262 -4.30 6.53 -12.05
CA ALA A 262 -3.73 5.20 -12.27
C ALA A 262 -3.13 5.17 -13.68
N ASP A 263 -1.94 4.58 -13.83
CA ASP A 263 -1.20 4.57 -15.11
C ASP A 263 -2.00 3.94 -16.27
N ALA A 264 -2.91 3.02 -15.92
CA ALA A 264 -3.80 2.38 -16.90
C ALA A 264 -4.90 3.31 -17.45
N TYR A 265 -5.22 4.40 -16.76
CA TYR A 265 -6.36 5.27 -17.08
C TYR A 265 -5.94 6.74 -17.10
N ARG A 266 -6.36 7.48 -18.14
CA ARG A 266 -6.17 8.94 -18.21
C ARG A 266 -7.17 9.75 -17.37
N ARG A 267 -7.92 9.07 -16.49
CA ARG A 267 -8.95 9.67 -15.62
C ARG A 267 -8.34 10.02 -14.28
N LYS A 268 -8.74 11.15 -13.71
CA LYS A 268 -8.43 11.52 -12.33
C LYS A 268 -9.44 10.86 -11.39
N PHE A 269 -8.94 10.29 -10.33
CA PHE A 269 -9.69 9.74 -9.21
C PHE A 269 -9.44 10.60 -7.98
N THR A 270 -10.37 10.55 -7.04
CA THR A 270 -10.24 11.25 -5.76
C THR A 270 -10.24 10.26 -4.61
N GLY A 271 -9.54 10.62 -3.57
CA GLY A 271 -9.47 9.85 -2.34
C GLY A 271 -9.14 10.74 -1.15
N ARG A 272 -9.01 10.16 0.02
CA ARG A 272 -8.64 10.88 1.25
C ARG A 272 -7.55 10.14 2.01
N VAL A 273 -6.66 10.91 2.63
CA VAL A 273 -5.65 10.34 3.54
C VAL A 273 -6.36 9.73 4.74
N LYS A 274 -6.30 8.41 4.87
CA LYS A 274 -6.90 7.65 5.97
C LYS A 274 -5.95 7.51 7.14
N GLN A 275 -4.68 7.20 6.85
CA GLN A 275 -3.69 6.91 7.87
C GLN A 275 -2.28 7.25 7.39
N ILE A 276 -1.48 7.75 8.31
CA ILE A 276 -0.02 7.92 8.13
C ILE A 276 0.65 6.90 9.06
N ARG A 277 1.43 5.98 8.48
CA ARG A 277 2.18 4.99 9.28
C ARG A 277 3.41 5.67 9.87
N LYS A 278 3.58 5.56 11.19
CA LYS A 278 4.67 6.23 11.92
C LYS A 278 6.01 5.49 11.82
N PHE A 279 6.03 4.31 11.22
CA PHE A 279 7.24 3.52 11.00
C PHE A 279 7.78 3.82 9.59
N ALA A 280 9.00 4.36 9.54
CA ALA A 280 9.66 4.68 8.30
C ALA A 280 10.19 3.43 7.60
N THR A 281 10.20 3.45 6.28
CA THR A 281 10.87 2.45 5.45
C THR A 281 12.07 3.11 4.77
N THR A 282 13.24 2.49 4.89
CA THR A 282 14.44 2.98 4.22
C THR A 282 14.73 2.10 3.00
N THR A 283 14.70 2.71 1.82
CA THR A 283 15.06 2.03 0.56
C THR A 283 16.11 2.88 -0.14
N ASN A 284 17.23 2.28 -0.52
CA ASN A 284 18.34 2.98 -1.20
C ASN A 284 18.81 4.25 -0.46
N ASN A 285 18.92 4.21 0.87
CA ASN A 285 19.25 5.33 1.74
C ASN A 285 18.26 6.51 1.73
N VAL A 286 17.06 6.34 1.17
CA VAL A 286 15.99 7.31 1.25
C VAL A 286 14.99 6.88 2.30
N VAL A 287 14.75 7.74 3.29
CA VAL A 287 13.75 7.53 4.34
C VAL A 287 12.39 7.97 3.83
N THR A 288 11.44 7.06 3.81
CA THR A 288 10.06 7.31 3.39
C THR A 288 9.06 6.81 4.42
N TYR A 289 7.91 7.46 4.46
CA TYR A 289 6.80 7.08 5.33
C TYR A 289 5.63 6.57 4.49
N PRO A 290 5.13 5.35 4.76
CA PRO A 290 3.94 4.85 4.09
C PRO A 290 2.69 5.62 4.57
N ILE A 291 1.87 6.03 3.61
CA ILE A 291 0.56 6.62 3.85
C ILE A 291 -0.51 5.78 3.16
N ILE A 292 -1.67 5.68 3.79
CA ILE A 292 -2.81 4.96 3.25
C ILE A 292 -3.86 5.98 2.82
N ILE A 293 -4.21 5.94 1.56
CA ILE A 293 -5.29 6.72 0.98
C ILE A 293 -6.47 5.79 0.71
N GLU A 294 -7.65 6.18 1.13
CA GLU A 294 -8.90 5.47 0.85
C GLU A 294 -9.57 6.11 -0.34
N ALA A 295 -9.93 5.31 -1.33
CA ALA A 295 -10.59 5.75 -2.55
C ALA A 295 -11.79 4.86 -2.88
N GLU A 296 -12.84 5.46 -3.39
CA GLU A 296 -14.00 4.74 -3.91
C GLU A 296 -13.73 4.19 -5.31
N ASN A 297 -14.18 2.99 -5.57
CA ASN A 297 -14.03 2.27 -6.83
C ASN A 297 -15.35 1.59 -7.24
N PRO A 298 -16.43 2.38 -7.42
CA PRO A 298 -17.76 1.81 -7.70
C PRO A 298 -17.81 0.99 -8.99
N ASP A 299 -17.02 1.37 -9.97
CA ASP A 299 -16.94 0.72 -11.29
C ASP A 299 -15.94 -0.46 -11.29
N GLU A 300 -15.30 -0.75 -10.16
CA GLU A 300 -14.26 -1.78 -9.99
C GLU A 300 -13.12 -1.67 -11.03
N MET A 301 -12.84 -0.43 -11.50
CA MET A 301 -11.78 -0.18 -12.49
C MET A 301 -10.37 -0.23 -11.89
N LEU A 302 -10.24 0.08 -10.61
CA LEU A 302 -8.95 0.04 -9.90
C LEU A 302 -8.69 -1.38 -9.41
N PHE A 303 -7.74 -2.06 -10.05
CA PHE A 303 -7.35 -3.41 -9.65
C PHE A 303 -6.20 -3.39 -8.64
N PRO A 304 -6.20 -4.29 -7.66
CA PRO A 304 -5.05 -4.50 -6.79
C PRO A 304 -3.77 -4.72 -7.60
N GLY A 305 -2.71 -4.02 -7.22
CA GLY A 305 -1.44 -4.08 -7.91
C GLY A 305 -1.17 -2.95 -8.90
N MET A 306 -2.16 -2.15 -9.30
CA MET A 306 -1.95 -0.98 -10.15
C MET A 306 -1.11 0.07 -9.46
N THR A 307 -0.26 0.75 -10.23
CA THR A 307 0.49 1.93 -9.79
C THR A 307 -0.37 3.17 -9.93
N ALA A 308 -0.32 4.03 -8.94
CA ALA A 308 -1.01 5.32 -8.93
C ALA A 308 -0.02 6.45 -8.63
N THR A 309 -0.14 7.54 -9.36
CA THR A 309 0.55 8.80 -9.10
C THR A 309 -0.42 9.73 -8.38
N LEU A 310 -0.04 10.17 -7.19
CA LEU A 310 -0.88 10.92 -6.27
C LEU A 310 -0.40 12.35 -6.11
N SER A 311 -1.35 13.25 -5.96
CA SER A 311 -1.13 14.66 -5.61
C SER A 311 -1.96 14.95 -4.35
N ILE A 312 -1.29 15.13 -3.23
CA ILE A 312 -1.90 15.31 -1.89
C ILE A 312 -1.96 16.80 -1.62
N GLU A 313 -3.15 17.33 -1.37
CA GLU A 313 -3.31 18.75 -1.00
C GLU A 313 -2.84 18.97 0.44
N THR A 314 -1.76 19.74 0.61
CA THR A 314 -1.20 20.04 1.94
C THR A 314 -1.59 21.43 2.46
N ALA A 315 -1.82 22.37 1.56
CA ALA A 315 -2.33 23.69 1.90
C ALA A 315 -3.11 24.26 0.70
N ARG A 316 -4.19 24.98 1.00
CA ARG A 316 -5.01 25.70 0.00
C ARG A 316 -5.21 27.12 0.50
N ALA A 317 -5.06 28.07 -0.38
CA ALA A 317 -5.46 29.45 -0.16
C ALA A 317 -6.30 29.91 -1.36
N GLU A 318 -7.51 30.38 -1.07
CA GLU A 318 -8.49 30.77 -2.09
C GLU A 318 -8.51 32.29 -2.21
N ASN A 319 -8.63 32.77 -3.46
CA ASN A 319 -8.77 34.19 -3.78
C ASN A 319 -7.65 35.06 -3.19
N VAL A 320 -6.38 34.60 -3.29
CA VAL A 320 -5.23 35.29 -2.75
C VAL A 320 -4.38 35.93 -3.87
N VAL A 321 -3.64 36.98 -3.51
CA VAL A 321 -2.71 37.64 -4.43
C VAL A 321 -1.46 36.77 -4.57
N VAL A 322 -1.12 36.39 -5.77
CA VAL A 322 0.05 35.54 -6.06
C VAL A 322 0.99 36.19 -7.06
N VAL A 323 2.25 35.86 -6.94
CA VAL A 323 3.31 36.22 -7.89
C VAL A 323 4.06 34.97 -8.33
N SER A 324 4.61 34.98 -9.53
CA SER A 324 5.51 33.90 -9.95
C SER A 324 6.67 33.72 -8.97
N SER A 325 6.91 32.48 -8.52
CA SER A 325 8.01 32.14 -7.62
C SER A 325 9.40 32.51 -8.17
N ALA A 326 9.49 32.77 -9.49
CA ALA A 326 10.69 33.31 -10.13
C ALA A 326 11.02 34.75 -9.69
N ALA A 327 10.01 35.56 -9.29
CA ALA A 327 10.21 36.93 -8.82
C ALA A 327 11.07 37.00 -7.55
N PHE A 328 10.96 36.00 -6.66
CA PHE A 328 11.78 35.90 -5.44
C PHE A 328 13.22 35.48 -5.70
N ARG A 329 13.48 34.87 -6.85
CA ARG A 329 14.81 34.43 -7.27
C ARG A 329 15.56 35.51 -8.04
N PHE A 330 14.85 36.53 -8.56
CA PHE A 330 15.46 37.62 -9.28
C PHE A 330 16.39 38.44 -8.38
N ARG A 331 17.62 38.69 -8.86
CA ARG A 331 18.61 39.59 -8.24
C ARG A 331 19.06 40.56 -9.28
N PRO A 332 18.87 41.88 -9.05
CA PRO A 332 19.36 42.90 -9.98
C PRO A 332 20.87 42.88 -10.03
N LYS A 333 21.44 43.19 -11.21
CA LYS A 333 22.86 43.44 -11.39
C LYS A 333 23.24 44.71 -10.63
N ASP A 334 24.52 44.86 -10.30
CA ASP A 334 25.02 46.04 -9.55
C ASP A 334 24.72 47.38 -10.24
N GLU A 335 24.70 47.39 -11.59
CA GLU A 335 24.35 48.56 -12.43
C GLU A 335 22.88 49.00 -12.30
N ASP A 336 21.99 48.07 -11.97
CA ASP A 336 20.54 48.32 -11.89
C ASP A 336 20.03 48.36 -10.44
N ARG A 337 20.96 48.30 -9.49
CA ARG A 337 20.63 48.27 -8.06
C ARG A 337 20.37 49.70 -7.56
N PRO A 338 19.28 49.93 -6.84
CA PRO A 338 19.07 51.25 -6.24
C PRO A 338 20.18 51.58 -5.23
N GLU A 339 20.59 52.84 -5.20
CA GLU A 339 21.56 53.38 -4.23
C GLU A 339 20.95 53.32 -2.82
N GLY A 340 21.69 52.75 -1.87
CA GLY A 340 21.29 52.69 -0.47
C GLY A 340 21.21 51.26 0.09
N GLU A 341 20.94 51.19 1.39
CA GLU A 341 20.81 49.92 2.11
C GLU A 341 19.48 49.22 1.74
N LEU A 342 19.59 48.02 1.18
CA LEU A 342 18.39 47.24 0.79
C LEU A 342 17.64 46.77 2.02
N PRO A 343 16.30 46.87 2.04
CA PRO A 343 15.49 46.42 3.15
C PRO A 343 15.74 44.92 3.39
N LYS A 344 15.85 44.54 4.68
CA LYS A 344 16.00 43.13 5.10
C LYS A 344 14.70 42.39 4.94
N GLY A 345 14.73 41.13 4.42
CA GLY A 345 13.58 40.29 4.24
C GLY A 345 13.43 39.74 2.81
N ARG A 346 12.40 38.92 2.60
CA ARG A 346 11.99 38.42 1.29
C ARG A 346 11.41 39.59 0.48
N LYS A 347 11.83 39.76 -0.74
CA LYS A 347 11.47 40.92 -1.56
C LYS A 347 11.12 40.52 -2.99
N VAL A 348 10.20 41.27 -3.56
CA VAL A 348 9.85 41.24 -4.99
C VAL A 348 10.26 42.56 -5.60
N TRP A 349 10.76 42.55 -6.82
CA TRP A 349 11.20 43.73 -7.52
C TRP A 349 10.11 44.21 -8.49
N LEU A 350 9.71 45.46 -8.36
CA LEU A 350 8.82 46.15 -9.28
C LEU A 350 9.61 47.15 -10.10
N LEU A 351 9.12 47.49 -11.28
CA LEU A 351 9.66 48.58 -12.08
C LEU A 351 8.75 49.79 -11.97
N GLU A 352 9.20 50.85 -11.33
CA GLU A 352 8.50 52.14 -11.20
C GLU A 352 9.35 53.23 -11.78
N ASP A 353 8.81 54.05 -12.69
CA ASP A 353 9.52 55.14 -13.38
C ASP A 353 10.88 54.73 -13.96
N GLY A 354 10.99 53.49 -14.46
CA GLY A 354 12.24 52.99 -15.07
C GLY A 354 13.29 52.52 -14.04
N ARG A 355 13.02 52.58 -12.74
CA ARG A 355 13.91 52.12 -11.67
C ARG A 355 13.34 50.88 -10.97
N LEU A 356 14.26 50.00 -10.52
CA LEU A 356 13.88 48.82 -9.74
C LEU A 356 13.63 49.23 -8.28
N VAL A 357 12.41 48.98 -7.81
CA VAL A 357 12.02 49.23 -6.42
C VAL A 357 11.86 47.90 -5.69
N PRO A 358 12.62 47.63 -4.63
CA PRO A 358 12.46 46.43 -3.81
C PRO A 358 11.29 46.59 -2.84
N LEU A 359 10.33 45.69 -2.93
CA LEU A 359 9.20 45.62 -1.99
C LEU A 359 9.36 44.40 -1.09
N VAL A 360 9.37 44.60 0.24
CA VAL A 360 9.39 43.51 1.19
C VAL A 360 7.98 42.96 1.31
N VAL A 361 7.84 41.66 1.20
CA VAL A 361 6.58 40.97 1.24
C VAL A 361 6.64 39.76 2.17
N SER A 362 5.53 39.42 2.77
CA SER A 362 5.36 38.19 3.55
C SER A 362 4.87 37.08 2.64
N GLU A 363 5.56 35.94 2.64
CA GLU A 363 5.18 34.77 1.86
C GLU A 363 4.10 33.98 2.59
N GLY A 364 3.12 33.49 1.84
CA GLY A 364 2.10 32.56 2.29
C GLY A 364 2.30 31.17 1.71
N VAL A 365 1.22 30.61 1.16
CA VAL A 365 1.26 29.31 0.48
C VAL A 365 2.10 29.44 -0.80
N THR A 366 2.96 28.47 -1.04
CA THR A 366 3.83 28.41 -2.23
C THR A 366 3.64 27.06 -2.92
N ASP A 367 3.41 27.10 -4.22
CA ASP A 367 3.50 25.95 -5.11
C ASP A 367 4.79 26.00 -5.96
N THR A 368 4.90 25.15 -6.98
CA THR A 368 6.07 25.13 -7.89
C THR A 368 6.20 26.39 -8.72
N SER A 369 5.10 27.08 -9.05
CA SER A 369 5.01 28.17 -10.04
C SER A 369 4.74 29.53 -9.39
N PHE A 370 3.90 29.56 -8.37
CA PHE A 370 3.42 30.78 -7.72
C PHE A 370 3.66 30.76 -6.22
N THR A 371 3.69 31.96 -5.65
CA THR A 371 3.80 32.19 -4.20
C THR A 371 2.76 33.22 -3.80
N GLU A 372 1.99 32.94 -2.77
CA GLU A 372 1.05 33.87 -2.14
C GLU A 372 1.81 35.03 -1.51
N LEU A 373 1.31 36.24 -1.72
CA LEU A 373 1.75 37.46 -1.06
C LEU A 373 0.72 37.84 0.01
N ARG A 374 1.12 37.77 1.27
CA ARG A 374 0.26 38.23 2.38
C ARG A 374 0.31 39.74 2.51
N ASP A 375 -0.82 40.34 2.87
CA ASP A 375 -0.97 41.78 3.08
C ASP A 375 -0.56 42.62 1.84
N ALA A 376 -0.76 42.11 0.63
CA ALA A 376 -0.29 42.68 -0.60
C ALA A 376 -1.44 42.99 -1.62
N ASP A 377 -2.64 43.24 -1.14
CA ASP A 377 -3.81 43.53 -1.99
C ASP A 377 -3.57 44.74 -2.93
N ALA A 378 -2.81 45.72 -2.46
CA ALA A 378 -2.45 46.90 -3.27
C ALA A 378 -1.51 46.59 -4.46
N LEU A 379 -0.99 45.37 -4.55
CA LEU A 379 -0.09 44.96 -5.62
C LEU A 379 -0.80 44.23 -6.75
N GLU A 380 -2.08 43.94 -6.60
CA GLU A 380 -2.91 43.29 -7.63
C GLU A 380 -2.88 44.09 -8.94
N GLY A 381 -2.66 43.43 -10.06
CA GLY A 381 -2.53 44.04 -11.38
C GLY A 381 -1.15 44.66 -11.69
N ARG A 382 -0.23 44.78 -10.72
CA ARG A 382 1.13 45.20 -10.97
C ARG A 382 1.97 44.10 -11.62
N GLN A 383 3.15 44.48 -12.15
CA GLN A 383 4.07 43.54 -12.77
C GLN A 383 5.34 43.42 -11.95
N ALA A 384 5.67 42.19 -11.54
CA ALA A 384 6.91 41.85 -10.86
C ALA A 384 8.00 41.47 -11.86
N VAL A 385 9.23 41.89 -11.61
CA VAL A 385 10.38 41.50 -12.43
C VAL A 385 10.83 40.09 -12.05
N VAL A 386 10.91 39.20 -13.06
CA VAL A 386 11.31 37.81 -12.90
C VAL A 386 12.64 37.44 -13.53
N GLY A 387 13.22 38.37 -14.31
CA GLY A 387 14.52 38.15 -14.95
C GLY A 387 14.90 39.24 -15.94
N TYR A 388 16.09 39.11 -16.52
CA TYR A 388 16.51 39.92 -17.65
C TYR A 388 16.09 39.27 -18.96
N GLU A 389 15.75 40.08 -19.98
CA GLU A 389 15.63 39.59 -21.34
C GLU A 389 17.02 39.27 -21.88
N THR A 390 17.22 38.03 -22.28
CA THR A 390 18.42 37.62 -23.00
C THR A 390 18.17 37.66 -24.50
N PRO A 391 19.18 37.98 -25.35
CA PRO A 391 18.99 37.97 -26.82
C PRO A 391 18.45 36.67 -27.40
N ALA A 392 18.60 35.57 -26.70
CA ALA A 392 18.07 34.27 -27.11
C ALA A 392 16.52 34.16 -26.98
N THR A 393 15.87 34.97 -26.14
CA THR A 393 14.41 34.99 -26.00
C THR A 393 13.73 35.80 -27.09
N LEU A 394 14.42 36.77 -27.69
CA LEU A 394 13.92 37.50 -28.85
C LEU A 394 13.94 36.66 -30.14
N ALA A 395 14.80 35.64 -30.20
CA ALA A 395 14.89 34.74 -31.36
C ALA A 395 13.80 33.62 -31.36
N ALA A 396 13.13 33.37 -30.25
CA ALA A 396 12.08 32.36 -30.16
C ALA A 396 10.74 32.78 -30.80
N GLY A 397 10.58 34.10 -31.13
CA GLY A 397 9.44 34.63 -31.87
C GLY A 397 9.63 34.66 -33.39
N ALA A 398 10.83 34.40 -33.91
CA ALA A 398 11.15 34.40 -35.33
C ALA A 398 11.82 33.06 -35.71
N GLY A 399 11.01 32.10 -36.15
CA GLY A 399 11.40 30.93 -36.95
C GLY A 399 12.49 30.03 -36.35
N THR A 400 12.04 28.93 -35.82
CA THR A 400 12.81 27.78 -35.33
C THR A 400 14.03 27.41 -36.20
N THR A 401 15.23 27.62 -35.72
CA THR A 401 16.41 26.83 -36.10
C THR A 401 17.04 26.31 -34.80
N ASN A 402 16.84 25.03 -34.53
CA ASN A 402 17.45 24.33 -33.41
C ASN A 402 18.99 24.31 -33.59
N PRO A 403 19.81 24.90 -32.68
CA PRO A 403 21.26 24.92 -32.84
C PRO A 403 21.94 23.54 -32.76
N PHE A 404 21.22 22.51 -32.34
CA PHE A 404 21.73 21.15 -32.20
C PHE A 404 21.33 20.20 -33.36
N MET A 405 20.65 20.68 -34.41
CA MET A 405 20.45 19.85 -35.60
C MET A 405 21.68 19.91 -36.52
N PRO A 406 22.31 18.78 -36.89
CA PRO A 406 23.38 18.74 -37.88
C PRO A 406 22.84 19.20 -39.23
N LYS A 407 23.49 20.20 -39.83
CA LYS A 407 23.17 20.70 -41.16
C LYS A 407 23.57 19.62 -42.18
N PHE A 408 22.62 18.94 -42.75
CA PHE A 408 22.86 18.10 -43.91
C PHE A 408 23.14 18.94 -45.15
N PRO A 409 24.23 18.70 -45.93
CA PRO A 409 24.51 19.44 -47.15
C PRO A 409 23.44 19.14 -48.20
N LYS A 410 22.89 20.20 -48.79
CA LYS A 410 21.92 20.09 -49.91
C LYS A 410 22.60 19.34 -51.07
N ARG A 411 22.09 18.20 -51.39
CA ARG A 411 22.52 17.37 -52.53
C ARG A 411 22.13 18.09 -53.83
N GLY A 412 23.13 18.58 -54.54
CA GLY A 412 22.97 19.20 -55.85
C GLY A 412 22.46 18.17 -56.87
N THR A 413 21.40 18.53 -57.54
CA THR A 413 20.85 17.83 -58.72
C THR A 413 21.76 18.02 -59.88
N LYS A 414 22.46 16.98 -60.34
CA LYS A 414 22.85 16.77 -61.76
C LYS A 414 23.46 15.37 -61.93
N GLY A 415 22.97 14.62 -62.92
CA GLY A 415 23.71 13.53 -63.57
C GLY A 415 23.00 12.21 -63.68
N THR A 416 22.20 12.09 -64.75
CA THR A 416 21.99 10.88 -65.65
C THR A 416 22.37 9.50 -65.09
N ALA A 417 21.41 8.63 -65.14
CA ALA A 417 21.50 7.19 -64.94
C ALA A 417 22.27 6.50 -66.14
N PRO A 418 22.94 5.40 -65.91
CA PRO A 418 23.11 4.34 -66.92
C PRO A 418 22.35 3.06 -66.49
N GLU A 419 21.86 2.39 -67.57
CA GLU A 419 21.07 1.15 -67.60
C GLU A 419 21.71 -0.08 -66.93
N PRO A 420 20.91 -1.07 -66.53
CA PRO A 420 21.41 -2.31 -65.94
C PRO A 420 21.80 -3.35 -67.01
N LYS A 421 23.02 -3.87 -66.95
CA LYS A 421 23.41 -5.11 -67.65
C LYS A 421 23.02 -6.33 -66.82
N LYS A 422 22.27 -7.22 -67.49
CA LYS A 422 21.98 -8.60 -67.08
C LYS A 422 23.28 -9.42 -67.00
N LYS A 423 23.43 -10.16 -65.94
CA LYS A 423 23.75 -11.58 -65.96
C LYS A 423 23.27 -12.22 -64.65
#